data_f822600509375ae3f9a17bc7656d0584
#
_entry.id   f822600509375ae3f9a17bc7656d0584
#
_cell.length_a   1.000
_cell.length_b   1.000
_cell.length_c   1.000
_cell.angle_alpha   90.00
_cell.angle_beta   90.00
_cell.angle_gamma   90.00
#
_symmetry.space_group_name_H-M   'P 1'
#
loop_
_entity.id
_entity.type
_entity.pdbx_description
1 polymer ?
#
loop_
_entity_poly.entity_id
_entity_poly.type
_entity_poly.pdbx_seq_one_letter_code
_entity_poly.pdbx_strand_id
1 'polypeptide(L)'
;YTIFGGLASVVITESIETVVLLLGAVIITGICFYKLGSWQELAANVEPVKLTVVRPHGDSSGLPWYAVLLGYPVIGIWYWCADQTIVQRVLGAKDENHARVGPLFAGFVKILPVFLFVLPGLMCYALVQNRTLDEDRLANVDAGASVLLDGRELAVAEQPLVLSGRTLKAGDKSFDIAGRECRVERRPSVIKGKDDESVIFIDGKAQKNTSDTYAFMIRELLPTGVRGIITASLLAALMGTVSGALNSVSTLVSYDLVKRWRPDTSGAVLIRIGRITAFVTIIVAVLWSLQLGRYGSIFQGISALICYVAPPITSVFLWGVFAKRASATGAVATLGAGALMGLTVFLLDWYKESTGWNVPFLMAAFYLFVVCSVILFAVSALFPQAHTRESAALVWDSPLAALRAPGWKGVGNYKFLALLLFLTMAALYWIFS
;
A
#
# COMPACT_ATOMS: atom_id res chain seq x y z
N TYR A 1 -22.04 1.00 8.17
CA TYR A 1 -22.01 1.24 9.63
C TYR A 1 -21.26 2.53 9.98
N THR A 2 -20.20 2.91 9.27
CA THR A 2 -19.43 4.16 9.47
C THR A 2 -20.32 5.41 9.44
N ILE A 3 -21.26 5.47 8.51
CA ILE A 3 -22.18 6.60 8.35
C ILE A 3 -23.04 6.83 9.61
N PHE A 4 -23.33 5.78 10.37
CA PHE A 4 -24.17 5.84 11.57
C PHE A 4 -23.38 5.80 12.88
N GLY A 5 -22.30 5.01 12.95
CA GLY A 5 -21.55 4.73 14.18
C GLY A 5 -20.32 5.60 14.43
N GLY A 6 -19.83 6.31 13.42
CA GLY A 6 -18.64 7.16 13.53
C GLY A 6 -17.35 6.41 13.91
N LEU A 7 -16.35 7.14 14.42
CA LEU A 7 -15.00 6.62 14.71
C LEU A 7 -15.00 5.49 15.76
N ALA A 8 -15.82 5.58 16.82
CA ALA A 8 -15.82 4.58 17.87
C ALA A 8 -16.29 3.20 17.35
N SER A 9 -17.32 3.18 16.51
CA SER A 9 -17.79 1.95 15.86
C SER A 9 -16.70 1.34 14.96
N VAL A 10 -16.00 2.18 14.19
CA VAL A 10 -14.91 1.74 13.30
C VAL A 10 -13.80 1.09 14.11
N VAL A 11 -13.32 1.73 15.19
CA VAL A 11 -12.23 1.20 16.02
C VAL A 11 -12.54 -0.14 16.65
N ILE A 12 -13.78 -0.32 17.15
CA ILE A 12 -14.21 -1.58 17.80
C ILE A 12 -14.28 -2.70 16.75
N THR A 13 -14.91 -2.46 15.61
CA THR A 13 -15.05 -3.48 14.57
C THR A 13 -13.70 -3.86 13.98
N GLU A 14 -12.83 -2.90 13.65
CA GLU A 14 -11.48 -3.14 13.15
C GLU A 14 -10.61 -3.95 14.13
N SER A 15 -10.79 -3.76 15.45
CA SER A 15 -10.04 -4.53 16.44
C SER A 15 -10.40 -6.01 16.39
N ILE A 16 -11.70 -6.34 16.28
CA ILE A 16 -12.19 -7.71 16.17
C ILE A 16 -11.74 -8.32 14.82
N GLU A 17 -11.93 -7.59 13.73
CA GLU A 17 -11.54 -7.99 12.38
C GLU A 17 -10.05 -8.30 12.27
N THR A 18 -9.20 -7.49 12.93
CA THR A 18 -7.74 -7.70 12.96
C THR A 18 -7.37 -9.01 13.62
N VAL A 19 -8.01 -9.36 14.75
CA VAL A 19 -7.74 -10.64 15.44
C VAL A 19 -8.12 -11.82 14.55
N VAL A 20 -9.29 -11.78 13.93
CA VAL A 20 -9.77 -12.87 13.06
C VAL A 20 -8.89 -13.00 11.82
N LEU A 21 -8.49 -11.86 11.22
CA LEU A 21 -7.57 -11.81 10.08
C LEU A 21 -6.20 -12.43 10.40
N LEU A 22 -5.61 -12.06 11.55
CA LEU A 22 -4.31 -12.60 11.97
C LEU A 22 -4.39 -14.10 12.24
N LEU A 23 -5.45 -14.58 12.89
CA LEU A 23 -5.66 -16.01 13.09
C LEU A 23 -5.78 -16.76 11.76
N GLY A 24 -6.54 -16.21 10.81
CA GLY A 24 -6.64 -16.76 9.46
C GLY A 24 -5.29 -16.82 8.73
N ALA A 25 -4.49 -15.77 8.85
CA ALA A 25 -3.17 -15.69 8.25
C ALA A 25 -2.19 -16.71 8.88
N VAL A 26 -2.23 -16.91 10.20
CA VAL A 26 -1.46 -17.96 10.89
C VAL A 26 -1.84 -19.34 10.37
N ILE A 27 -3.12 -19.63 10.18
CA ILE A 27 -3.59 -20.92 9.65
C ILE A 27 -3.06 -21.15 8.23
N ILE A 28 -3.17 -20.16 7.33
CA ILE A 28 -2.64 -20.29 5.95
C ILE A 28 -1.15 -20.51 5.97
N THR A 29 -0.40 -19.71 6.74
CA THR A 29 1.06 -19.82 6.85
C THR A 29 1.47 -21.19 7.35
N GLY A 30 0.80 -21.70 8.40
CA GLY A 30 1.06 -23.03 8.95
C GLY A 30 0.79 -24.17 7.95
N ILE A 31 -0.30 -24.08 7.18
CA ILE A 31 -0.61 -25.08 6.15
C ILE A 31 0.40 -25.02 5.00
N CYS A 32 0.78 -23.83 4.55
CA CYS A 32 1.81 -23.67 3.51
C CYS A 32 3.14 -24.27 3.97
N PHE A 33 3.56 -23.97 5.20
CA PHE A 33 4.80 -24.48 5.76
C PHE A 33 4.76 -26.00 5.94
N TYR A 34 3.66 -26.56 6.44
CA TYR A 34 3.45 -28.01 6.57
C TYR A 34 3.55 -28.74 5.22
N LYS A 35 2.95 -28.18 4.16
CA LYS A 35 3.00 -28.76 2.81
C LYS A 35 4.38 -28.61 2.17
N LEU A 36 5.09 -27.54 2.45
CA LEU A 36 6.45 -27.30 1.95
C LEU A 36 7.50 -28.18 2.65
N GLY A 37 7.29 -28.46 3.93
CA GLY A 37 8.12 -29.36 4.74
C GLY A 37 9.24 -28.67 5.50
N SER A 38 10.02 -27.78 4.89
CA SER A 38 11.16 -27.14 5.55
C SER A 38 11.53 -25.78 4.95
N TRP A 39 12.34 -25.02 5.68
CA TRP A 39 12.95 -23.77 5.18
C TRP A 39 13.94 -24.03 4.03
N GLN A 40 14.64 -25.16 4.07
CA GLN A 40 15.56 -25.58 3.02
C GLN A 40 14.82 -25.77 1.69
N GLU A 41 13.63 -26.37 1.71
CA GLU A 41 12.77 -26.50 0.53
C GLU A 41 12.33 -25.16 0.00
N LEU A 42 12.00 -24.19 0.87
CA LEU A 42 11.72 -22.84 0.43
C LEU A 42 12.92 -22.22 -0.29
N ALA A 43 14.09 -22.27 0.33
CA ALA A 43 15.31 -21.69 -0.22
C ALA A 43 15.78 -22.36 -1.51
N ALA A 44 15.53 -23.65 -1.69
CA ALA A 44 15.88 -24.39 -2.91
C ALA A 44 14.97 -24.05 -4.10
N ASN A 45 13.71 -23.66 -3.84
CA ASN A 45 12.70 -23.41 -4.88
C ASN A 45 12.40 -21.93 -5.11
N VAL A 46 13.10 -21.02 -4.42
CA VAL A 46 12.93 -19.57 -4.55
C VAL A 46 14.27 -18.92 -4.88
N GLU A 47 14.28 -18.03 -5.85
CA GLU A 47 15.50 -17.28 -6.19
C GLU A 47 16.01 -16.49 -4.98
N PRO A 48 17.32 -16.52 -4.65
CA PRO A 48 17.86 -15.86 -3.46
C PRO A 48 17.48 -14.39 -3.34
N VAL A 49 17.44 -13.67 -4.46
CA VAL A 49 17.05 -12.26 -4.50
C VAL A 49 15.62 -12.00 -3.98
N LYS A 50 14.72 -12.98 -4.05
CA LYS A 50 13.36 -12.86 -3.53
C LYS A 50 13.27 -13.06 -2.01
N LEU A 51 14.30 -13.64 -1.41
CA LEU A 51 14.41 -13.86 0.04
C LEU A 51 15.16 -12.71 0.74
N THR A 52 15.73 -11.76 -0.01
CA THR A 52 16.44 -10.61 0.55
C THR A 52 15.54 -9.38 0.65
N VAL A 53 15.72 -8.59 1.71
CA VAL A 53 15.06 -7.29 1.89
C VAL A 53 15.80 -6.19 1.13
N VAL A 54 17.13 -6.35 0.96
CA VAL A 54 18.00 -5.39 0.30
C VAL A 54 18.09 -5.71 -1.19
N ARG A 55 17.27 -5.04 -2.02
CA ARG A 55 17.23 -5.27 -3.46
C ARG A 55 18.36 -4.57 -4.20
N PRO A 56 18.97 -5.20 -5.22
CA PRO A 56 20.08 -4.62 -5.98
C PRO A 56 19.66 -3.37 -6.78
N HIS A 57 20.65 -2.64 -7.27
CA HIS A 57 20.44 -1.57 -8.23
C HIS A 57 19.87 -2.15 -9.54
N GLY A 58 18.80 -1.52 -10.06
CA GLY A 58 18.15 -1.98 -11.29
C GLY A 58 17.13 -3.10 -11.10
N ASP A 59 16.75 -3.43 -9.84
CA ASP A 59 15.69 -4.39 -9.56
C ASP A 59 14.37 -3.97 -10.22
N SER A 60 13.76 -4.91 -10.94
CA SER A 60 12.54 -4.69 -11.73
C SER A 60 11.28 -4.43 -10.88
N SER A 61 11.34 -4.69 -9.56
CA SER A 61 10.22 -4.41 -8.64
C SER A 61 9.97 -2.91 -8.40
N GLY A 62 10.91 -2.03 -8.81
CA GLY A 62 10.87 -0.60 -8.52
C GLY A 62 11.24 -0.25 -7.06
N LEU A 63 11.81 -1.21 -6.30
CA LEU A 63 12.18 -1.08 -4.90
C LEU A 63 13.69 -1.32 -4.67
N PRO A 64 14.61 -0.72 -5.45
CA PRO A 64 16.04 -0.88 -5.19
C PRO A 64 16.41 -0.30 -3.81
N TRP A 65 17.46 -0.83 -3.17
CA TRP A 65 17.82 -0.50 -1.79
C TRP A 65 17.92 1.00 -1.50
N TYR A 66 18.46 1.77 -2.44
CA TYR A 66 18.61 3.23 -2.27
C TYR A 66 17.26 3.95 -2.31
N ALA A 67 16.32 3.48 -3.13
CA ALA A 67 14.98 4.05 -3.17
C ALA A 67 14.20 3.75 -1.88
N VAL A 68 14.38 2.56 -1.33
CA VAL A 68 13.82 2.20 -0.02
C VAL A 68 14.45 3.05 1.08
N LEU A 69 15.79 3.20 1.10
CA LEU A 69 16.49 3.96 2.13
C LEU A 69 16.12 5.46 2.12
N LEU A 70 15.97 6.06 0.95
CA LEU A 70 15.72 7.51 0.80
C LEU A 70 14.23 7.86 0.73
N GLY A 71 13.43 7.07 0.00
CA GLY A 71 12.02 7.38 -0.24
C GLY A 71 11.08 6.86 0.85
N TYR A 72 11.34 5.68 1.41
CA TYR A 72 10.47 5.14 2.45
C TYR A 72 10.34 6.02 3.70
N PRO A 73 11.41 6.66 4.22
CA PRO A 73 11.27 7.61 5.34
C PRO A 73 10.30 8.76 5.04
N VAL A 74 10.29 9.27 3.80
CA VAL A 74 9.37 10.36 3.40
C VAL A 74 7.91 9.89 3.53
N ILE A 75 7.61 8.72 2.97
CA ILE A 75 6.27 8.14 3.03
C ILE A 75 5.92 7.66 4.44
N GLY A 76 6.89 7.14 5.19
CA GLY A 76 6.71 6.73 6.57
C GLY A 76 6.34 7.90 7.49
N ILE A 77 7.01 9.04 7.36
CA ILE A 77 6.68 10.25 8.12
C ILE A 77 5.27 10.73 7.76
N TRP A 78 4.91 10.78 6.46
CA TRP A 78 3.55 11.10 6.07
C TRP A 78 2.54 10.16 6.72
N TYR A 79 2.73 8.86 6.58
CA TYR A 79 1.79 7.84 7.06
C TYR A 79 1.56 7.92 8.58
N TRP A 80 2.65 8.03 9.36
CA TRP A 80 2.56 8.01 10.83
C TRP A 80 2.23 9.36 11.45
N CYS A 81 2.54 10.47 10.78
CA CYS A 81 2.46 11.80 11.38
C CYS A 81 1.44 12.74 10.71
N ALA A 82 1.01 12.46 9.48
CA ALA A 82 0.17 13.38 8.70
C ALA A 82 -1.07 12.72 8.07
N ASP A 83 -1.08 11.38 7.90
CA ASP A 83 -2.26 10.69 7.38
C ASP A 83 -3.42 10.77 8.39
N GLN A 84 -4.54 11.37 7.95
CA GLN A 84 -5.70 11.58 8.82
C GLN A 84 -6.28 10.26 9.35
N THR A 85 -6.21 9.18 8.58
CA THR A 85 -6.72 7.86 8.97
C THR A 85 -5.99 7.33 10.22
N ILE A 86 -4.70 7.61 10.32
CA ILE A 86 -3.87 7.18 11.46
C ILE A 86 -3.93 8.21 12.59
N VAL A 87 -3.71 9.49 12.25
CA VAL A 87 -3.60 10.58 13.23
C VAL A 87 -4.87 10.75 14.06
N GLN A 88 -6.07 10.63 13.46
CA GLN A 88 -7.34 10.73 14.20
C GLN A 88 -7.47 9.66 15.31
N ARG A 89 -6.89 8.46 15.12
CA ARG A 89 -6.89 7.41 16.14
C ARG A 89 -5.94 7.73 17.28
N VAL A 90 -4.78 8.31 16.96
CA VAL A 90 -3.79 8.75 17.95
C VAL A 90 -4.34 9.92 18.78
N LEU A 91 -5.00 10.88 18.14
CA LEU A 91 -5.64 12.02 18.81
C LEU A 91 -6.83 11.60 19.67
N GLY A 92 -7.48 10.47 19.37
CA GLY A 92 -8.55 9.88 20.18
C GLY A 92 -8.05 9.06 21.38
N ALA A 93 -6.75 9.00 21.63
CA ALA A 93 -6.19 8.25 22.75
C ALA A 93 -6.56 8.88 24.12
N LYS A 94 -6.64 8.04 25.16
CA LYS A 94 -7.02 8.45 26.52
C LYS A 94 -6.11 9.50 27.12
N ASP A 95 -4.81 9.38 26.86
CA ASP A 95 -3.77 10.30 27.33
C ASP A 95 -2.53 10.22 26.41
N GLU A 96 -1.55 11.10 26.69
CA GLU A 96 -0.34 11.22 25.88
C GLU A 96 0.53 9.95 25.89
N ASN A 97 0.54 9.17 26.98
CA ASN A 97 1.28 7.91 27.03
C ASN A 97 0.65 6.87 26.11
N HIS A 98 -0.69 6.75 26.12
CA HIS A 98 -1.41 5.88 25.16
C HIS A 98 -1.18 6.33 23.72
N ALA A 99 -1.18 7.65 23.45
CA ALA A 99 -0.89 8.21 22.14
C ALA A 99 0.53 7.90 21.64
N ARG A 100 1.51 7.77 22.54
CA ARG A 100 2.91 7.41 22.20
C ARG A 100 3.11 5.90 22.08
N VAL A 101 2.54 5.12 23.00
CA VAL A 101 2.71 3.66 23.02
C VAL A 101 1.91 2.98 21.91
N GLY A 102 0.72 3.48 21.57
CA GLY A 102 -0.15 2.90 20.54
C GLY A 102 0.55 2.74 19.18
N PRO A 103 1.14 3.79 18.59
CA PRO A 103 1.87 3.68 17.32
C PRO A 103 3.09 2.75 17.40
N LEU A 104 3.81 2.70 18.53
CA LEU A 104 4.92 1.78 18.71
C LEU A 104 4.44 0.32 18.75
N PHE A 105 3.36 0.04 19.47
CA PHE A 105 2.74 -1.27 19.48
C PHE A 105 2.27 -1.67 18.06
N ALA A 106 1.64 -0.75 17.34
CA ALA A 106 1.28 -0.97 15.95
C ALA A 106 2.51 -1.25 15.06
N GLY A 107 3.65 -0.62 15.34
CA GLY A 107 4.93 -0.92 14.69
C GLY A 107 5.36 -2.38 14.88
N PHE A 108 5.27 -2.93 16.10
CA PHE A 108 5.53 -4.35 16.34
C PHE A 108 4.53 -5.26 15.62
N VAL A 109 3.25 -4.95 15.69
CA VAL A 109 2.20 -5.72 14.99
C VAL A 109 2.42 -5.71 13.48
N LYS A 110 2.92 -4.61 12.90
CA LYS A 110 3.22 -4.49 11.46
C LYS A 110 4.38 -5.36 10.98
N ILE A 111 5.20 -5.92 11.86
CA ILE A 111 6.20 -6.93 11.49
C ILE A 111 5.51 -8.25 11.09
N LEU A 112 4.41 -8.61 11.76
CA LEU A 112 3.71 -9.88 11.53
C LEU A 112 3.22 -10.07 10.09
N PRO A 113 2.66 -9.07 9.38
CA PRO A 113 2.24 -9.21 7.98
C PRO A 113 3.32 -9.72 7.03
N VAL A 114 4.60 -9.42 7.27
CA VAL A 114 5.69 -9.95 6.45
C VAL A 114 5.73 -11.47 6.52
N PHE A 115 5.58 -12.03 7.71
CA PHE A 115 5.61 -13.48 7.95
C PHE A 115 4.27 -14.16 7.68
N LEU A 116 3.16 -13.46 7.84
CA LEU A 116 1.82 -14.03 7.75
C LEU A 116 1.12 -13.80 6.40
N PHE A 117 1.59 -12.84 5.60
CA PHE A 117 0.99 -12.56 4.29
C PHE A 117 2.02 -12.62 3.15
N VAL A 118 3.24 -12.07 3.33
CA VAL A 118 4.26 -12.07 2.27
C VAL A 118 4.94 -13.45 2.17
N LEU A 119 5.39 -13.99 3.29
CA LEU A 119 6.06 -15.29 3.32
C LEU A 119 5.20 -16.44 2.79
N PRO A 120 3.90 -16.58 3.12
CA PRO A 120 3.04 -17.57 2.49
C PRO A 120 2.95 -17.45 0.97
N GLY A 121 3.02 -16.22 0.43
CA GLY A 121 3.08 -16.00 -1.01
C GLY A 121 4.33 -16.60 -1.64
N LEU A 122 5.50 -16.45 -0.99
CA LEU A 122 6.74 -17.10 -1.41
C LEU A 122 6.68 -18.62 -1.24
N MET A 123 6.07 -19.12 -0.16
CA MET A 123 5.84 -20.55 0.03
C MET A 123 4.93 -21.13 -1.05
N CYS A 124 3.85 -20.41 -1.43
CA CYS A 124 2.99 -20.80 -2.53
C CYS A 124 3.77 -20.87 -3.85
N TYR A 125 4.63 -19.90 -4.11
CA TYR A 125 5.52 -19.93 -5.27
C TYR A 125 6.44 -21.15 -5.26
N ALA A 126 7.06 -21.48 -4.12
CA ALA A 126 7.90 -22.67 -3.96
C ALA A 126 7.10 -23.97 -4.17
N LEU A 127 5.87 -24.07 -3.62
CA LEU A 127 4.98 -25.22 -3.82
C LEU A 127 4.58 -25.43 -5.28
N VAL A 128 4.51 -24.35 -6.04
CA VAL A 128 4.29 -24.42 -7.50
C VAL A 128 5.57 -24.86 -8.21
N GLN A 129 6.74 -24.35 -7.83
CA GLN A 129 8.01 -24.72 -8.46
C GLN A 129 8.36 -26.20 -8.22
N ASN A 130 8.12 -26.74 -7.04
CA ASN A 130 8.32 -28.15 -6.73
C ASN A 130 7.18 -29.08 -7.18
N ARG A 131 6.21 -28.55 -7.95
CA ARG A 131 5.04 -29.24 -8.50
C ARG A 131 4.09 -29.86 -7.45
N THR A 132 4.17 -29.46 -6.20
CA THR A 132 3.19 -29.83 -5.16
C THR A 132 1.82 -29.18 -5.46
N LEU A 133 1.84 -28.01 -6.08
CA LEU A 133 0.66 -27.30 -6.60
C LEU A 133 0.78 -27.19 -8.12
N ASP A 134 -0.34 -27.42 -8.81
CA ASP A 134 -0.41 -27.31 -10.26
C ASP A 134 -0.27 -25.84 -10.70
N GLU A 135 0.80 -25.55 -11.42
CA GLU A 135 1.14 -24.21 -11.91
C GLU A 135 0.05 -23.63 -12.83
N ASP A 136 -0.59 -24.50 -13.60
CA ASP A 136 -1.57 -24.12 -14.59
C ASP A 136 -2.83 -23.49 -13.97
N ARG A 137 -3.11 -23.81 -12.71
CA ARG A 137 -4.25 -23.26 -11.97
C ARG A 137 -4.05 -21.79 -11.50
N LEU A 138 -2.82 -21.28 -11.56
CA LEU A 138 -2.50 -19.86 -11.31
C LEU A 138 -2.53 -19.00 -12.57
N ALA A 139 -2.58 -19.61 -13.73
CA ALA A 139 -2.33 -18.97 -15.01
C ALA A 139 -3.59 -18.47 -15.71
N ASN A 140 -4.59 -18.02 -14.98
CA ASN A 140 -5.88 -17.66 -15.55
C ASN A 140 -5.85 -16.25 -16.17
N VAL A 141 -6.20 -16.20 -17.45
CA VAL A 141 -6.78 -15.02 -18.08
C VAL A 141 -8.29 -15.26 -18.12
N ASP A 142 -9.08 -14.29 -17.63
CA ASP A 142 -10.54 -14.41 -17.56
C ASP A 142 -11.14 -14.91 -18.90
N ALA A 143 -12.06 -15.86 -18.82
CA ALA A 143 -12.65 -16.57 -19.94
C ALA A 143 -13.38 -15.72 -20.99
N GLY A 144 -13.65 -14.48 -20.67
CA GLY A 144 -14.26 -13.51 -21.60
C GLY A 144 -13.28 -12.49 -22.15
N ALA A 145 -12.00 -12.54 -21.75
CA ALA A 145 -11.02 -11.56 -22.21
C ALA A 145 -10.64 -11.87 -23.66
N SER A 146 -10.90 -10.92 -24.56
CA SER A 146 -10.38 -11.00 -25.92
C SER A 146 -8.85 -10.96 -25.89
N VAL A 147 -8.24 -11.91 -26.59
CA VAL A 147 -6.78 -11.96 -26.78
C VAL A 147 -6.46 -11.23 -28.08
N LEU A 148 -5.65 -10.18 -27.99
CA LEU A 148 -5.26 -9.36 -29.14
C LEU A 148 -3.77 -9.57 -29.42
N LEU A 149 -3.41 -9.94 -30.63
CA LEU A 149 -2.03 -9.98 -31.13
C LEU A 149 -1.79 -8.78 -32.04
N ASP A 150 -0.84 -7.91 -31.69
CA ASP A 150 -0.53 -6.68 -32.41
C ASP A 150 -1.78 -5.87 -32.79
N GLY A 151 -2.75 -5.83 -31.89
CA GLY A 151 -4.03 -5.12 -32.05
C GLY A 151 -5.12 -5.87 -32.83
N ARG A 152 -4.88 -7.10 -33.27
CA ARG A 152 -5.88 -7.94 -33.95
C ARG A 152 -6.44 -8.98 -32.98
N GLU A 153 -7.75 -9.10 -32.93
CA GLU A 153 -8.42 -10.08 -32.07
C GLU A 153 -8.18 -11.50 -32.54
N LEU A 154 -7.81 -12.37 -31.61
CA LEU A 154 -7.56 -13.78 -31.85
C LEU A 154 -8.72 -14.60 -31.31
N ALA A 155 -9.31 -15.44 -32.18
CA ALA A 155 -10.17 -16.50 -31.72
C ALA A 155 -9.33 -17.63 -31.10
N VAL A 156 -9.39 -17.75 -29.78
CA VAL A 156 -8.69 -18.83 -29.06
C VAL A 156 -9.47 -20.11 -29.24
N ALA A 157 -8.93 -21.01 -30.05
CA ALA A 157 -9.50 -22.34 -30.30
C ALA A 157 -9.13 -23.35 -29.18
N GLU A 158 -9.79 -24.52 -29.16
CA GLU A 158 -9.47 -25.60 -28.22
C GLU A 158 -8.04 -26.17 -28.40
N GLN A 159 -7.42 -25.97 -29.56
CA GLN A 159 -6.04 -26.39 -29.81
C GLN A 159 -5.04 -25.27 -29.42
N PRO A 160 -3.85 -25.63 -28.88
CA PRO A 160 -2.81 -24.68 -28.57
C PRO A 160 -2.42 -23.83 -29.78
N LEU A 161 -2.50 -22.52 -29.65
CA LEU A 161 -2.16 -21.60 -30.72
C LEU A 161 -0.74 -21.06 -30.46
N VAL A 162 0.21 -21.35 -31.35
CA VAL A 162 1.57 -20.79 -31.30
C VAL A 162 1.55 -19.43 -32.00
N LEU A 163 1.98 -18.39 -31.31
CA LEU A 163 1.90 -17.01 -31.76
C LEU A 163 3.28 -16.44 -32.04
N SER A 164 3.40 -15.71 -33.14
CA SER A 164 4.56 -14.89 -33.47
C SER A 164 4.10 -13.45 -33.69
N GLY A 165 4.60 -12.51 -32.88
CA GLY A 165 4.23 -11.09 -32.93
C GLY A 165 5.10 -10.26 -32.00
N ARG A 166 4.75 -9.00 -31.83
CA ARG A 166 5.45 -8.09 -30.91
C ARG A 166 4.74 -7.96 -29.56
N THR A 167 3.44 -7.79 -29.60
CA THR A 167 2.65 -7.49 -28.39
C THR A 167 1.44 -8.38 -28.33
N LEU A 168 1.25 -9.08 -27.22
CA LEU A 168 0.05 -9.82 -26.90
C LEU A 168 -0.72 -9.09 -25.80
N LYS A 169 -2.00 -8.78 -26.05
CA LYS A 169 -2.90 -8.23 -25.02
C LYS A 169 -3.97 -9.26 -24.69
N ALA A 170 -4.22 -9.46 -23.39
CA ALA A 170 -5.29 -10.32 -22.91
C ALA A 170 -6.01 -9.63 -21.77
N GLY A 171 -7.22 -9.17 -22.04
CA GLY A 171 -7.93 -8.22 -21.17
C GLY A 171 -7.10 -6.94 -20.96
N ASP A 172 -6.86 -6.58 -19.69
CA ASP A 172 -6.08 -5.39 -19.34
C ASP A 172 -4.55 -5.61 -19.34
N LYS A 173 -4.09 -6.83 -19.64
CA LYS A 173 -2.66 -7.18 -19.60
C LYS A 173 -2.03 -7.11 -20.97
N SER A 174 -0.83 -6.54 -21.03
CA SER A 174 -0.01 -6.47 -22.24
C SER A 174 1.32 -7.19 -22.00
N PHE A 175 1.70 -8.08 -22.91
CA PHE A 175 2.93 -8.87 -22.88
C PHE A 175 3.77 -8.53 -24.12
N ASP A 176 5.04 -8.21 -23.91
CA ASP A 176 6.01 -8.14 -25.01
C ASP A 176 6.49 -9.56 -25.33
N ILE A 177 6.13 -10.05 -26.53
CA ILE A 177 6.45 -11.38 -27.03
C ILE A 177 7.43 -11.34 -28.22
N ALA A 178 8.02 -10.18 -28.51
CA ALA A 178 8.95 -10.05 -29.63
C ALA A 178 10.14 -11.02 -29.47
N GLY A 179 10.28 -11.94 -30.40
CA GLY A 179 11.34 -12.95 -30.40
C GLY A 179 11.21 -14.05 -29.35
N ARG A 180 10.03 -14.20 -28.72
CA ARG A 180 9.74 -15.23 -27.72
C ARG A 180 8.74 -16.24 -28.25
N GLU A 181 8.89 -17.49 -27.79
CA GLU A 181 7.87 -18.50 -28.05
C GLU A 181 6.64 -18.19 -27.18
N CYS A 182 5.51 -17.87 -27.83
CA CYS A 182 4.27 -17.59 -27.15
C CYS A 182 3.20 -18.61 -27.58
N ARG A 183 2.52 -19.20 -26.60
CA ARG A 183 1.44 -20.16 -26.81
C ARG A 183 0.22 -19.78 -25.99
N VAL A 184 -0.96 -19.83 -26.57
CA VAL A 184 -2.23 -19.63 -25.86
C VAL A 184 -3.03 -20.93 -25.93
N GLU A 185 -3.47 -21.41 -24.79
CA GLU A 185 -4.32 -22.60 -24.67
C GLU A 185 -5.64 -22.26 -24.00
N ARG A 186 -6.72 -22.87 -24.47
CA ARG A 186 -8.01 -22.83 -23.79
C ARG A 186 -8.11 -24.02 -22.85
N ARG A 187 -8.43 -23.79 -21.60
CA ARG A 187 -8.58 -24.85 -20.59
C ARG A 187 -9.92 -24.73 -19.86
N PRO A 188 -10.53 -25.85 -19.48
CA PRO A 188 -11.77 -25.82 -18.72
C PRO A 188 -11.55 -25.11 -17.38
N SER A 189 -12.47 -24.20 -17.03
CA SER A 189 -12.42 -23.51 -15.77
C SER A 189 -12.53 -24.48 -14.60
N VAL A 190 -11.66 -24.30 -13.60
CA VAL A 190 -11.71 -25.06 -12.34
C VAL A 190 -12.93 -24.68 -11.50
N ILE A 191 -13.58 -23.55 -11.81
CA ILE A 191 -14.75 -23.05 -11.09
C ILE A 191 -16.02 -23.58 -11.81
N LYS A 192 -16.77 -24.44 -11.14
CA LYS A 192 -18.06 -24.94 -11.66
C LYS A 192 -18.97 -23.77 -12.03
N GLY A 193 -19.37 -23.68 -13.31
CA GLY A 193 -20.28 -22.66 -13.83
C GLY A 193 -19.61 -21.39 -14.37
N LYS A 194 -18.27 -21.37 -14.47
CA LYS A 194 -17.54 -20.38 -15.28
C LYS A 194 -17.15 -20.98 -16.63
N ASP A 195 -17.07 -20.10 -17.62
CA ASP A 195 -16.59 -20.45 -18.96
C ASP A 195 -15.11 -20.84 -18.94
N ASP A 196 -14.64 -21.54 -19.98
CA ASP A 196 -13.27 -21.96 -20.14
C ASP A 196 -12.29 -20.79 -20.07
N GLU A 197 -11.11 -21.01 -19.53
CA GLU A 197 -10.09 -19.97 -19.30
C GLU A 197 -9.00 -20.06 -20.37
N SER A 198 -8.49 -18.91 -20.83
CA SER A 198 -7.34 -18.84 -21.74
C SER A 198 -6.06 -18.72 -20.93
N VAL A 199 -5.09 -19.60 -21.15
CA VAL A 199 -3.79 -19.61 -20.49
C VAL A 199 -2.72 -19.23 -21.49
N ILE A 200 -1.92 -18.21 -21.15
CA ILE A 200 -0.84 -17.70 -21.97
C ILE A 200 0.49 -18.25 -21.46
N PHE A 201 1.26 -18.87 -22.35
CA PHE A 201 2.62 -19.35 -22.09
C PHE A 201 3.59 -18.49 -22.88
N ILE A 202 4.64 -18.00 -22.24
CA ILE A 202 5.77 -17.31 -22.88
C ILE A 202 7.04 -18.05 -22.48
N ASP A 203 7.83 -18.48 -23.46
CA ASP A 203 9.04 -19.31 -23.28
C ASP A 203 8.73 -20.58 -22.44
N GLY A 204 7.59 -21.23 -22.72
CA GLY A 204 7.14 -22.42 -22.00
C GLY A 204 6.62 -22.18 -20.59
N LYS A 205 6.64 -20.94 -20.08
CA LYS A 205 6.16 -20.59 -18.73
C LYS A 205 4.80 -19.91 -18.79
N ALA A 206 3.83 -20.45 -18.04
CA ALA A 206 2.51 -19.85 -17.93
C ALA A 206 2.60 -18.45 -17.28
N GLN A 207 1.92 -17.48 -17.88
CA GLN A 207 1.86 -16.11 -17.35
C GLN A 207 0.84 -16.05 -16.22
N LYS A 208 1.30 -15.66 -15.03
CA LYS A 208 0.54 -15.73 -13.78
C LYS A 208 -0.05 -14.38 -13.41
N ASN A 209 -1.25 -14.39 -12.86
CA ASN A 209 -1.79 -13.25 -12.18
C ASN A 209 -1.34 -13.26 -10.71
N THR A 210 -0.25 -12.55 -10.40
CA THR A 210 0.28 -12.47 -9.02
C THR A 210 -0.71 -11.85 -8.03
N SER A 211 -1.66 -11.05 -8.50
CA SER A 211 -2.72 -10.48 -7.66
C SER A 211 -3.70 -11.51 -7.13
N ASP A 212 -3.85 -12.65 -7.81
CA ASP A 212 -4.77 -13.73 -7.41
C ASP A 212 -4.12 -14.79 -6.51
N THR A 213 -2.82 -14.67 -6.23
CA THR A 213 -2.06 -15.68 -5.45
C THR A 213 -2.74 -15.99 -4.10
N TYR A 214 -3.22 -14.97 -3.39
CA TYR A 214 -3.84 -15.19 -2.07
C TYR A 214 -5.20 -15.87 -2.19
N ALA A 215 -6.01 -15.51 -3.18
CA ALA A 215 -7.28 -16.18 -3.46
C ALA A 215 -7.07 -17.65 -3.90
N PHE A 216 -6.04 -17.89 -4.70
CA PHE A 216 -5.60 -19.24 -5.09
C PHE A 216 -5.20 -20.08 -3.85
N MET A 217 -4.39 -19.54 -2.95
CA MET A 217 -3.99 -20.22 -1.71
C MET A 217 -5.20 -20.60 -0.85
N ILE A 218 -6.15 -19.67 -0.68
CA ILE A 218 -7.39 -19.92 0.07
C ILE A 218 -8.17 -21.09 -0.58
N ARG A 219 -8.24 -21.11 -1.90
CA ARG A 219 -9.02 -22.12 -2.65
C ARG A 219 -8.35 -23.49 -2.61
N GLU A 220 -7.04 -23.57 -2.82
CA GLU A 220 -6.34 -24.84 -3.02
C GLU A 220 -5.79 -25.46 -1.72
N LEU A 221 -5.46 -24.63 -0.73
CA LEU A 221 -4.79 -25.10 0.46
C LEU A 221 -5.73 -25.31 1.65
N LEU A 222 -6.87 -24.62 1.69
CA LEU A 222 -7.71 -24.62 2.88
C LEU A 222 -8.91 -25.56 2.78
N PRO A 223 -9.26 -26.25 3.88
CA PRO A 223 -10.52 -26.99 3.99
C PRO A 223 -11.74 -26.06 3.85
N THR A 224 -12.86 -26.60 3.36
CA THR A 224 -14.05 -25.82 3.01
C THR A 224 -14.55 -24.87 4.12
N GLY A 225 -14.63 -25.34 5.36
CA GLY A 225 -15.09 -24.50 6.50
C GLY A 225 -14.11 -23.36 6.84
N VAL A 226 -12.82 -23.66 6.87
CA VAL A 226 -11.76 -22.67 7.15
C VAL A 226 -11.69 -21.63 6.03
N ARG A 227 -11.89 -22.05 4.77
CA ARG A 227 -11.97 -21.18 3.60
C ARG A 227 -13.01 -20.07 3.77
N GLY A 228 -14.22 -20.43 4.23
CA GLY A 228 -15.28 -19.47 4.47
C GLY A 228 -14.93 -18.43 5.55
N ILE A 229 -14.35 -18.88 6.67
CA ILE A 229 -13.95 -18.01 7.77
C ILE A 229 -12.88 -17.00 7.30
N ILE A 230 -11.86 -17.46 6.58
CA ILE A 230 -10.77 -16.60 6.12
C ILE A 230 -11.26 -15.61 5.07
N THR A 231 -12.11 -16.04 4.13
CA THR A 231 -12.70 -15.14 3.13
C THR A 231 -13.55 -14.05 3.80
N ALA A 232 -14.37 -14.44 4.78
CA ALA A 232 -15.17 -13.48 5.55
C ALA A 232 -14.29 -12.48 6.31
N SER A 233 -13.17 -12.94 6.92
CA SER A 233 -12.22 -12.08 7.62
C SER A 233 -11.55 -11.07 6.72
N LEU A 234 -11.16 -11.48 5.50
CA LEU A 234 -10.57 -10.57 4.50
C LEU A 234 -11.57 -9.51 4.06
N LEU A 235 -12.82 -9.92 3.79
CA LEU A 235 -13.88 -8.97 3.42
C LEU A 235 -14.16 -7.99 4.56
N ALA A 236 -14.20 -8.46 5.79
CA ALA A 236 -14.39 -7.64 6.97
C ALA A 236 -13.23 -6.61 7.12
N ALA A 237 -11.98 -7.05 6.99
CA ALA A 237 -10.82 -6.16 7.05
C ALA A 237 -10.81 -5.09 5.93
N LEU A 238 -11.24 -5.46 4.71
CA LEU A 238 -11.43 -4.49 3.62
C LEU A 238 -12.51 -3.47 3.96
N MET A 239 -13.66 -3.92 4.51
CA MET A 239 -14.72 -3.01 4.94
C MET A 239 -14.26 -2.05 6.04
N GLY A 240 -13.49 -2.53 7.02
CA GLY A 240 -12.89 -1.71 8.07
C GLY A 240 -11.98 -0.62 7.52
N THR A 241 -11.07 -0.98 6.62
CA THR A 241 -10.16 -0.03 5.96
C THR A 241 -10.91 1.05 5.17
N VAL A 242 -11.89 0.65 4.36
CA VAL A 242 -12.74 1.60 3.60
C VAL A 242 -13.50 2.52 4.55
N SER A 243 -14.06 1.97 5.63
CA SER A 243 -14.77 2.73 6.66
C SER A 243 -13.90 3.80 7.32
N GLY A 244 -12.66 3.45 7.68
CA GLY A 244 -11.68 4.37 8.25
C GLY A 244 -11.33 5.51 7.30
N ALA A 245 -11.10 5.20 6.03
CA ALA A 245 -10.81 6.19 4.98
C ALA A 245 -12.00 7.14 4.76
N LEU A 246 -13.22 6.62 4.65
CA LEU A 246 -14.44 7.42 4.47
C LEU A 246 -14.69 8.36 5.65
N ASN A 247 -14.47 7.87 6.89
CA ASN A 247 -14.59 8.71 8.09
C ASN A 247 -13.56 9.84 8.07
N SER A 248 -12.34 9.57 7.66
CA SER A 248 -11.27 10.57 7.56
C SER A 248 -11.60 11.66 6.56
N VAL A 249 -11.99 11.30 5.33
CA VAL A 249 -12.38 12.27 4.28
C VAL A 249 -13.60 13.07 4.71
N SER A 250 -14.59 12.43 5.33
CA SER A 250 -15.79 13.10 5.84
C SER A 250 -15.44 14.14 6.90
N THR A 251 -14.53 13.83 7.81
CA THR A 251 -14.08 14.71 8.88
C THR A 251 -13.30 15.90 8.30
N LEU A 252 -12.35 15.67 7.41
CA LEU A 252 -11.60 16.71 6.73
C LEU A 252 -12.51 17.73 6.01
N VAL A 253 -13.48 17.24 5.24
CA VAL A 253 -14.40 18.13 4.52
C VAL A 253 -15.34 18.85 5.46
N SER A 254 -15.91 18.16 6.46
CA SER A 254 -16.91 18.77 7.34
C SER A 254 -16.28 19.78 8.31
N TYR A 255 -15.18 19.39 8.99
CA TYR A 255 -14.60 20.20 10.06
C TYR A 255 -13.48 21.11 9.57
N ASP A 256 -12.55 20.60 8.75
CA ASP A 256 -11.38 21.39 8.37
C ASP A 256 -11.68 22.36 7.21
N LEU A 257 -12.61 22.00 6.31
CA LEU A 257 -13.03 22.90 5.24
C LEU A 257 -14.28 23.69 5.62
N VAL A 258 -15.44 23.01 5.79
CA VAL A 258 -16.73 23.71 5.91
C VAL A 258 -16.83 24.49 7.20
N LYS A 259 -16.53 23.90 8.36
CA LYS A 259 -16.63 24.61 9.64
C LYS A 259 -15.61 25.72 9.77
N ARG A 260 -14.44 25.61 9.15
CA ARG A 260 -13.44 26.67 9.10
C ARG A 260 -13.89 27.87 8.26
N TRP A 261 -14.57 27.62 7.14
CA TRP A 261 -15.11 28.71 6.29
C TRP A 261 -16.43 29.27 6.82
N ARG A 262 -17.22 28.46 7.54
CA ARG A 262 -18.50 28.83 8.14
C ARG A 262 -18.56 28.32 9.58
N PRO A 263 -17.96 29.07 10.54
CA PRO A 263 -17.88 28.65 11.94
C PRO A 263 -19.24 28.37 12.62
N ASP A 264 -20.28 29.08 12.18
CA ASP A 264 -21.63 28.97 12.75
C ASP A 264 -22.44 27.77 12.23
N THR A 265 -21.84 26.90 11.41
CA THR A 265 -22.52 25.72 10.87
C THR A 265 -22.92 24.77 11.97
N SER A 266 -24.21 24.41 12.04
CA SER A 266 -24.72 23.47 13.05
C SER A 266 -24.17 22.06 12.88
N GLY A 267 -24.05 21.32 13.98
CA GLY A 267 -23.56 19.94 13.98
C GLY A 267 -24.36 19.01 13.05
N ALA A 268 -25.69 19.20 12.97
CA ALA A 268 -26.56 18.41 12.09
C ALA A 268 -26.22 18.61 10.61
N VAL A 269 -25.87 19.85 10.21
CA VAL A 269 -25.45 20.16 8.84
C VAL A 269 -24.07 19.58 8.55
N LEU A 270 -23.12 19.64 9.50
CA LEU A 270 -21.81 19.03 9.35
C LEU A 270 -21.90 17.50 9.18
N ILE A 271 -22.76 16.83 9.92
CA ILE A 271 -23.02 15.40 9.77
C ILE A 271 -23.59 15.08 8.38
N ARG A 272 -24.55 15.89 7.89
CA ARG A 272 -25.11 15.70 6.54
C ARG A 272 -24.03 15.88 5.46
N ILE A 273 -23.19 16.89 5.57
CA ILE A 273 -22.07 17.12 4.64
C ILE A 273 -21.12 15.93 4.69
N GLY A 274 -20.74 15.44 5.87
CA GLY A 274 -19.90 14.25 6.02
C GLY A 274 -20.46 13.03 5.32
N ARG A 275 -21.77 12.76 5.44
CA ARG A 275 -22.46 11.65 4.76
C ARG A 275 -22.43 11.79 3.24
N ILE A 276 -22.69 12.99 2.72
CA ILE A 276 -22.63 13.26 1.28
C ILE A 276 -21.21 13.07 0.78
N THR A 277 -20.21 13.60 1.51
CA THR A 277 -18.80 13.43 1.18
C THR A 277 -18.41 11.95 1.11
N ALA A 278 -18.80 11.14 2.10
CA ALA A 278 -18.53 9.71 2.09
C ALA A 278 -19.13 9.02 0.86
N PHE A 279 -20.37 9.34 0.52
CA PHE A 279 -21.07 8.80 -0.64
C PHE A 279 -20.38 9.16 -1.96
N VAL A 280 -20.01 10.44 -2.14
CA VAL A 280 -19.27 10.90 -3.32
C VAL A 280 -17.90 10.23 -3.41
N THR A 281 -17.20 10.11 -2.29
CA THR A 281 -15.88 9.46 -2.22
C THR A 281 -15.95 7.99 -2.66
N ILE A 282 -16.98 7.24 -2.25
CA ILE A 282 -17.17 5.86 -2.71
C ILE A 282 -17.34 5.80 -4.23
N ILE A 283 -18.16 6.68 -4.81
CA ILE A 283 -18.35 6.70 -6.27
C ILE A 283 -17.04 6.98 -6.99
N VAL A 284 -16.28 7.98 -6.53
CA VAL A 284 -14.97 8.31 -7.11
C VAL A 284 -14.00 7.13 -6.98
N ALA A 285 -13.96 6.45 -5.82
CA ALA A 285 -13.10 5.29 -5.59
C ALA A 285 -13.46 4.12 -6.52
N VAL A 286 -14.76 3.84 -6.71
CA VAL A 286 -15.21 2.79 -7.65
C VAL A 286 -14.81 3.12 -9.08
N LEU A 287 -15.03 4.36 -9.55
CA LEU A 287 -14.62 4.78 -10.90
C LEU A 287 -13.11 4.71 -11.07
N TRP A 288 -12.34 5.09 -10.04
CA TRP A 288 -10.87 4.99 -10.08
C TRP A 288 -10.38 3.54 -10.09
N SER A 289 -11.05 2.63 -9.39
CA SER A 289 -10.65 1.22 -9.32
C SER A 289 -10.58 0.56 -10.70
N LEU A 290 -11.38 1.02 -11.66
CA LEU A 290 -11.36 0.53 -13.05
C LEU A 290 -10.05 0.85 -13.78
N GLN A 291 -9.26 1.81 -13.28
CA GLN A 291 -7.97 2.21 -13.88
C GLN A 291 -6.76 1.47 -13.29
N LEU A 292 -6.94 0.74 -12.17
CA LEU A 292 -5.84 0.06 -11.49
C LEU A 292 -5.18 -1.05 -12.31
N GLY A 293 -5.89 -1.63 -13.29
CA GLY A 293 -5.35 -2.62 -14.22
C GLY A 293 -4.18 -2.14 -15.10
N ARG A 294 -4.01 -0.80 -15.24
CA ARG A 294 -2.88 -0.21 -16.00
C ARG A 294 -1.53 -0.36 -15.31
N TYR A 295 -1.52 -0.60 -14.00
CA TYR A 295 -0.30 -0.84 -13.24
C TYR A 295 0.03 -2.33 -13.21
N GLY A 296 1.30 -2.67 -13.20
CA GLY A 296 1.77 -4.06 -13.13
C GLY A 296 1.27 -4.83 -11.90
N SER A 297 0.94 -4.11 -10.81
CA SER A 297 0.26 -4.64 -9.63
C SER A 297 -0.54 -3.54 -8.92
N ILE A 298 -1.57 -3.92 -8.17
CA ILE A 298 -2.36 -3.00 -7.31
C ILE A 298 -1.43 -2.27 -6.32
N PHE A 299 -0.45 -2.99 -5.77
CA PHE A 299 0.55 -2.41 -4.86
C PHE A 299 1.34 -1.26 -5.51
N GLN A 300 1.84 -1.46 -6.74
CA GLN A 300 2.58 -0.43 -7.46
C GLN A 300 1.71 0.79 -7.75
N GLY A 301 0.47 0.59 -8.20
CA GLY A 301 -0.45 1.68 -8.51
C GLY A 301 -0.77 2.55 -7.29
N ILE A 302 -1.12 1.93 -6.16
CA ILE A 302 -1.42 2.65 -4.92
C ILE A 302 -0.17 3.34 -4.37
N SER A 303 0.97 2.64 -4.35
CA SER A 303 2.23 3.17 -3.82
C SER A 303 2.73 4.36 -4.64
N ALA A 304 2.63 4.30 -5.97
CA ALA A 304 3.00 5.40 -6.85
C ALA A 304 2.16 6.66 -6.57
N LEU A 305 0.82 6.53 -6.49
CA LEU A 305 -0.05 7.65 -6.16
C LEU A 305 0.31 8.31 -4.82
N ILE A 306 0.53 7.50 -3.78
CA ILE A 306 0.94 8.01 -2.47
C ILE A 306 2.29 8.75 -2.59
N CYS A 307 3.25 8.18 -3.32
CA CYS A 307 4.58 8.77 -3.52
C CYS A 307 4.56 10.11 -4.25
N TYR A 308 3.52 10.40 -5.03
CA TYR A 308 3.39 11.67 -5.75
C TYR A 308 2.62 12.73 -4.95
N VAL A 309 1.75 12.34 -4.03
CA VAL A 309 0.91 13.25 -3.24
C VAL A 309 1.48 13.54 -1.86
N ALA A 310 2.09 12.57 -1.20
CA ALA A 310 2.55 12.68 0.19
C ALA A 310 3.76 13.60 0.42
N PRO A 311 4.77 13.71 -0.46
CA PRO A 311 6.00 14.44 -0.18
C PRO A 311 5.83 15.93 0.19
N PRO A 312 4.99 16.74 -0.49
CA PRO A 312 4.77 18.12 -0.06
C PRO A 312 4.14 18.21 1.33
N ILE A 313 3.23 17.30 1.65
CA ILE A 313 2.61 17.22 2.99
C ILE A 313 3.68 16.86 4.02
N THR A 314 4.50 15.83 3.76
CA THR A 314 5.63 15.43 4.62
C THR A 314 6.57 16.59 4.89
N SER A 315 6.94 17.35 3.84
CA SER A 315 7.84 18.49 3.96
C SER A 315 7.27 19.55 4.89
N VAL A 316 6.01 19.94 4.71
CA VAL A 316 5.38 20.97 5.54
C VAL A 316 5.25 20.51 6.99
N PHE A 317 4.80 19.27 7.23
CA PHE A 317 4.66 18.75 8.59
C PHE A 317 6.00 18.58 9.30
N LEU A 318 6.98 17.96 8.63
CA LEU A 318 8.30 17.73 9.22
C LEU A 318 8.98 19.05 9.62
N TRP A 319 9.07 19.97 8.66
CA TRP A 319 9.74 21.24 8.91
C TRP A 319 8.91 22.20 9.76
N GLY A 320 7.59 22.08 9.76
CA GLY A 320 6.71 22.78 10.69
C GLY A 320 6.99 22.45 12.15
N VAL A 321 7.39 21.20 12.44
CA VAL A 321 7.77 20.77 13.79
C VAL A 321 9.23 21.10 14.14
N PHE A 322 10.16 20.99 13.19
CA PHE A 322 11.60 21.08 13.50
C PHE A 322 12.26 22.41 13.10
N ALA A 323 11.62 23.24 12.27
CA ALA A 323 12.23 24.45 11.74
C ALA A 323 11.52 25.71 12.25
N LYS A 324 12.14 26.42 13.20
CA LYS A 324 11.64 27.71 13.73
C LYS A 324 11.49 28.82 12.68
N ARG A 325 12.06 28.64 11.48
CA ARG A 325 12.02 29.61 10.38
C ARG A 325 10.95 29.29 9.34
N ALA A 326 10.26 28.17 9.45
CA ALA A 326 9.20 27.81 8.52
C ALA A 326 8.00 28.75 8.69
N SER A 327 7.57 29.41 7.58
CA SER A 327 6.46 30.37 7.60
C SER A 327 5.19 29.74 7.01
N ALA A 328 4.01 30.26 7.38
CA ALA A 328 2.74 29.82 6.81
C ALA A 328 2.67 30.08 5.30
N THR A 329 3.23 31.19 4.81
CA THR A 329 3.33 31.49 3.37
C THR A 329 4.19 30.45 2.66
N GLY A 330 5.34 30.06 3.27
CA GLY A 330 6.20 28.99 2.78
C GLY A 330 5.47 27.65 2.69
N ALA A 331 4.69 27.31 3.73
CA ALA A 331 3.89 26.08 3.74
C ALA A 331 2.84 26.04 2.62
N VAL A 332 2.07 27.13 2.44
CA VAL A 332 1.05 27.21 1.37
C VAL A 332 1.69 27.13 -0.02
N ALA A 333 2.79 27.86 -0.24
CA ALA A 333 3.52 27.80 -1.51
C ALA A 333 4.06 26.39 -1.80
N THR A 334 4.59 25.73 -0.76
CA THR A 334 5.10 24.34 -0.88
C THR A 334 3.99 23.35 -1.21
N LEU A 335 2.83 23.43 -0.55
CA LEU A 335 1.69 22.57 -0.86
C LEU A 335 1.18 22.81 -2.29
N GLY A 336 1.04 24.06 -2.72
CA GLY A 336 0.60 24.41 -4.07
C GLY A 336 1.57 23.93 -5.15
N ALA A 337 2.84 24.30 -5.03
CA ALA A 337 3.88 23.87 -5.97
C ALA A 337 4.07 22.36 -5.95
N GLY A 338 4.04 21.74 -4.78
CA GLY A 338 4.18 20.31 -4.59
C GLY A 338 3.02 19.52 -5.21
N ALA A 339 1.79 20.01 -5.10
CA ALA A 339 0.63 19.41 -5.76
C ALA A 339 0.77 19.45 -7.30
N LEU A 340 1.25 20.58 -7.85
CA LEU A 340 1.50 20.70 -9.29
C LEU A 340 2.62 19.77 -9.75
N MET A 341 3.73 19.71 -9.01
CA MET A 341 4.84 18.79 -9.32
C MET A 341 4.42 17.33 -9.20
N GLY A 342 3.66 16.97 -8.14
CA GLY A 342 3.14 15.62 -7.96
C GLY A 342 2.20 15.20 -9.10
N LEU A 343 1.31 16.12 -9.54
CA LEU A 343 0.47 15.89 -10.72
C LEU A 343 1.32 15.72 -11.99
N THR A 344 2.35 16.51 -12.16
CA THR A 344 3.28 16.39 -13.31
C THR A 344 3.94 15.01 -13.32
N VAL A 345 4.51 14.57 -12.19
CA VAL A 345 5.14 13.26 -12.06
C VAL A 345 4.12 12.14 -12.29
N PHE A 346 2.91 12.28 -11.76
CA PHE A 346 1.81 11.35 -12.03
C PHE A 346 1.50 11.24 -13.54
N LEU A 347 1.41 12.36 -14.26
CA LEU A 347 1.16 12.35 -15.70
C LEU A 347 2.34 11.74 -16.48
N LEU A 348 3.58 12.02 -16.09
CA LEU A 348 4.76 11.40 -16.70
C LEU A 348 4.76 9.88 -16.54
N ASP A 349 4.42 9.37 -15.34
CA ASP A 349 4.31 7.93 -15.07
C ASP A 349 3.09 7.31 -15.76
N TRP A 350 1.96 8.02 -15.80
CA TRP A 350 0.73 7.58 -16.47
C TRP A 350 0.93 7.37 -17.97
N TYR A 351 1.74 8.23 -18.61
CA TYR A 351 2.09 8.16 -20.02
C TYR A 351 3.53 7.67 -20.23
N LYS A 352 4.05 6.80 -19.37
CA LYS A 352 5.45 6.37 -19.37
C LYS A 352 5.92 5.76 -20.70
N GLU A 353 5.04 5.11 -21.45
CA GLU A 353 5.36 4.57 -22.78
C GLU A 353 5.76 5.66 -23.79
N SER A 354 5.17 6.85 -23.68
CA SER A 354 5.46 7.99 -24.56
C SER A 354 6.47 8.96 -23.98
N THR A 355 6.53 9.10 -22.65
CA THR A 355 7.42 10.04 -21.96
C THR A 355 8.80 9.46 -21.69
N GLY A 356 8.96 8.12 -21.73
CA GLY A 356 10.17 7.42 -21.32
C GLY A 356 10.44 7.49 -19.81
N TRP A 357 9.45 7.84 -18.99
CA TRP A 357 9.60 7.92 -17.54
C TRP A 357 9.96 6.57 -16.92
N ASN A 358 11.11 6.49 -16.26
CA ASN A 358 11.60 5.26 -15.62
C ASN A 358 12.21 5.53 -14.23
N VAL A 359 11.67 6.50 -13.49
CA VAL A 359 12.13 6.79 -12.13
C VAL A 359 11.35 5.93 -11.15
N PRO A 360 12.00 5.14 -10.26
CA PRO A 360 11.32 4.40 -9.20
C PRO A 360 10.45 5.34 -8.36
N PHE A 361 9.19 4.95 -8.09
CA PHE A 361 8.23 5.82 -7.41
C PHE A 361 8.70 6.31 -6.03
N LEU A 362 9.45 5.50 -5.28
CA LEU A 362 10.05 5.93 -4.02
C LEU A 362 11.14 6.99 -4.21
N MET A 363 11.93 6.91 -5.30
CA MET A 363 12.90 7.96 -5.62
C MET A 363 12.21 9.25 -6.05
N ALA A 364 11.12 9.16 -6.80
CA ALA A 364 10.30 10.32 -7.12
C ALA A 364 9.77 11.00 -5.84
N ALA A 365 9.33 10.22 -4.86
CA ALA A 365 8.91 10.75 -3.57
C ALA A 365 10.04 11.49 -2.84
N PHE A 366 11.25 10.93 -2.84
CA PHE A 366 12.42 11.59 -2.24
C PHE A 366 12.77 12.90 -2.95
N TYR A 367 12.82 12.90 -4.29
CA TYR A 367 13.11 14.11 -5.07
C TYR A 367 12.05 15.20 -4.84
N LEU A 368 10.77 14.84 -4.86
CA LEU A 368 9.69 15.78 -4.57
C LEU A 368 9.83 16.36 -3.15
N PHE A 369 10.14 15.52 -2.15
CA PHE A 369 10.37 15.96 -0.78
C PHE A 369 11.52 16.96 -0.66
N VAL A 370 12.65 16.70 -1.33
CA VAL A 370 13.80 17.61 -1.33
C VAL A 370 13.44 18.94 -1.98
N VAL A 371 12.82 18.92 -3.15
CA VAL A 371 12.42 20.16 -3.86
C VAL A 371 11.38 20.93 -3.05
N CYS A 372 10.38 20.26 -2.47
CA CYS A 372 9.39 20.87 -1.58
C CYS A 372 10.03 21.50 -0.34
N SER A 373 11.05 20.86 0.25
CA SER A 373 11.79 21.40 1.37
C SER A 373 12.56 22.66 0.98
N VAL A 374 13.21 22.66 -0.19
CA VAL A 374 13.90 23.85 -0.72
C VAL A 374 12.91 25.00 -0.94
N ILE A 375 11.75 24.74 -1.56
CA ILE A 375 10.70 25.75 -1.77
C ILE A 375 10.23 26.32 -0.43
N LEU A 376 9.97 25.45 0.57
CA LEU A 376 9.54 25.87 1.90
C LEU A 376 10.53 26.87 2.51
N PHE A 377 11.80 26.52 2.54
CA PHE A 377 12.82 27.37 3.15
C PHE A 377 13.08 28.64 2.35
N ALA A 378 13.13 28.57 1.03
CA ALA A 378 13.32 29.72 0.16
C ALA A 378 12.18 30.74 0.30
N VAL A 379 10.92 30.29 0.24
CA VAL A 379 9.76 31.17 0.40
C VAL A 379 9.68 31.70 1.83
N SER A 380 9.98 30.87 2.84
CA SER A 380 10.01 31.34 4.24
C SER A 380 11.09 32.38 4.49
N ALA A 381 12.22 32.32 3.79
CA ALA A 381 13.27 33.32 3.87
C ALA A 381 12.88 34.64 3.18
N LEU A 382 12.17 34.55 2.05
CA LEU A 382 11.68 35.74 1.33
C LEU A 382 10.48 36.42 2.04
N PHE A 383 9.63 35.62 2.70
CA PHE A 383 8.44 36.07 3.41
C PHE A 383 8.45 35.57 4.86
N PRO A 384 9.37 36.11 5.69
CA PRO A 384 9.47 35.71 7.09
C PRO A 384 8.22 36.12 7.87
N GLN A 385 7.70 35.21 8.68
CA GLN A 385 6.55 35.46 9.54
C GLN A 385 6.92 35.13 10.98
N ALA A 386 6.56 36.00 11.92
CA ALA A 386 6.70 35.71 13.32
C ALA A 386 5.71 34.64 13.76
N HIS A 387 6.19 33.65 14.49
CA HIS A 387 5.32 32.67 15.12
C HIS A 387 4.41 33.32 16.15
N THR A 388 3.13 32.98 16.15
CA THR A 388 2.26 33.29 17.29
C THR A 388 2.73 32.49 18.51
N ARG A 389 2.34 32.91 19.72
CA ARG A 389 2.66 32.17 20.95
C ARG A 389 2.23 30.70 20.88
N GLU A 390 1.09 30.43 20.26
CA GLU A 390 0.55 29.09 20.08
C GLU A 390 1.37 28.27 19.08
N SER A 391 1.70 28.83 17.91
CA SER A 391 2.50 28.13 16.89
C SER A 391 3.95 27.90 17.35
N ALA A 392 4.52 28.82 18.10
CA ALA A 392 5.87 28.66 18.67
C ALA A 392 5.95 27.47 19.67
N ALA A 393 4.88 27.23 20.42
CA ALA A 393 4.80 26.09 21.34
C ALA A 393 4.76 24.72 20.65
N LEU A 394 4.40 24.67 19.37
CA LEU A 394 4.35 23.44 18.58
C LEU A 394 5.71 23.09 17.94
N VAL A 395 6.63 24.04 17.86
CA VAL A 395 7.97 23.83 17.30
C VAL A 395 8.89 23.24 18.37
N TRP A 396 9.49 22.11 18.08
CA TRP A 396 10.39 21.43 19.00
C TRP A 396 11.74 22.15 19.07
N ASP A 397 12.25 22.34 20.28
CA ASP A 397 13.58 22.94 20.51
C ASP A 397 14.72 22.02 20.05
N SER A 398 14.48 20.71 19.99
CA SER A 398 15.47 19.72 19.60
C SER A 398 14.76 18.50 19.01
N PRO A 399 15.31 17.81 17.99
CA PRO A 399 14.81 16.52 17.50
C PRO A 399 14.65 15.46 18.59
N LEU A 400 15.41 15.58 19.67
CA LEU A 400 15.35 14.67 20.82
C LEU A 400 14.39 15.14 21.93
N ALA A 401 13.59 16.18 21.69
CA ALA A 401 12.64 16.70 22.68
C ALA A 401 11.67 15.62 23.18
N ALA A 402 11.21 14.74 22.30
CA ALA A 402 10.36 13.60 22.66
C ALA A 402 11.01 12.70 23.72
N LEU A 403 12.32 12.51 23.69
CA LEU A 403 13.03 11.66 24.66
C LEU A 403 13.14 12.28 26.06
N ARG A 404 12.91 13.60 26.19
CA ARG A 404 12.94 14.29 27.49
C ARG A 404 11.59 14.20 28.21
N ALA A 405 10.51 13.99 27.49
CA ALA A 405 9.18 13.93 28.08
C ALA A 405 9.01 12.71 29.00
N PRO A 406 8.24 12.83 30.10
CA PRO A 406 7.96 11.72 30.99
C PRO A 406 7.15 10.62 30.27
N GLY A 407 7.31 9.39 30.71
CA GLY A 407 6.56 8.23 30.19
C GLY A 407 6.25 7.24 31.30
N TRP A 408 5.50 6.19 31.00
CA TRP A 408 5.27 5.10 31.94
C TRP A 408 6.58 4.50 32.44
N LYS A 409 6.55 3.86 33.61
CA LYS A 409 7.71 3.15 34.16
C LYS A 409 7.78 1.72 33.64
N GLY A 410 8.99 1.15 33.60
CA GLY A 410 9.23 -0.24 33.23
C GLY A 410 9.05 -0.52 31.73
N VAL A 411 8.64 -1.72 31.40
CA VAL A 411 8.52 -2.23 30.02
C VAL A 411 7.49 -1.50 29.16
N GLY A 412 6.53 -0.81 29.77
CA GLY A 412 5.56 0.04 29.06
C GLY A 412 6.09 1.42 28.70
N ASN A 413 7.35 1.75 29.03
CA ASN A 413 7.93 3.03 28.65
C ASN A 413 8.13 3.14 27.15
N TYR A 414 7.58 4.20 26.54
CA TYR A 414 7.66 4.37 25.07
C TYR A 414 9.09 4.45 24.55
N LYS A 415 10.05 4.96 25.35
CA LYS A 415 11.48 5.02 24.97
C LYS A 415 12.08 3.62 24.90
N PHE A 416 11.76 2.75 25.87
CA PHE A 416 12.16 1.35 25.85
C PHE A 416 11.55 0.60 24.67
N LEU A 417 10.25 0.79 24.42
CA LEU A 417 9.55 0.18 23.30
C LEU A 417 10.10 0.66 21.94
N ALA A 418 10.41 1.95 21.80
CA ALA A 418 11.02 2.49 20.59
C ALA A 418 12.41 1.90 20.34
N LEU A 419 13.26 1.78 21.38
CA LEU A 419 14.57 1.14 21.28
C LEU A 419 14.43 -0.34 20.90
N LEU A 420 13.52 -1.05 21.55
CA LEU A 420 13.27 -2.47 21.27
C LEU A 420 12.79 -2.67 19.82
N LEU A 421 11.87 -1.83 19.35
CA LEU A 421 11.41 -1.87 17.97
C LEU A 421 12.55 -1.62 16.97
N PHE A 422 13.37 -0.60 17.25
CA PHE A 422 14.53 -0.30 16.41
C PHE A 422 15.52 -1.48 16.35
N LEU A 423 15.86 -2.08 17.49
CA LEU A 423 16.75 -3.23 17.55
C LEU A 423 16.16 -4.46 16.84
N THR A 424 14.84 -4.69 16.99
CA THR A 424 14.14 -5.77 16.28
C THR A 424 14.21 -5.56 14.77
N MET A 425 13.96 -4.35 14.28
CA MET A 425 14.05 -4.03 12.86
C MET A 425 15.49 -4.18 12.34
N ALA A 426 16.47 -3.67 13.07
CA ALA A 426 17.88 -3.82 12.72
C ALA A 426 18.31 -5.30 12.61
N ALA A 427 17.87 -6.12 13.55
CA ALA A 427 18.14 -7.57 13.53
C ALA A 427 17.48 -8.26 12.32
N LEU A 428 16.22 -7.90 12.01
CA LEU A 428 15.55 -8.46 10.83
C LEU A 428 16.22 -8.04 9.52
N TYR A 429 16.63 -6.76 9.40
CA TYR A 429 17.38 -6.32 8.23
C TYR A 429 18.73 -7.06 8.11
N TRP A 430 19.42 -7.32 9.21
CA TRP A 430 20.68 -8.04 9.20
C TRP A 430 20.52 -9.54 8.85
N ILE A 431 19.43 -10.18 9.31
CA ILE A 431 19.16 -11.59 9.02
C ILE A 431 18.75 -11.81 7.56
N PHE A 432 18.03 -10.86 6.97
CA PHE A 432 17.46 -10.97 5.61
C PHE A 432 18.12 -10.03 4.60
N SER A 433 19.33 -9.55 4.87
CA SER A 433 20.14 -8.74 3.94
C SER A 433 20.79 -9.54 2.83
#